data_1c2049e74918b2ed6a87a4d94277b89b
#
_entry.id   1c2049e74918b2ed6a87a4d94277b89b
#
_cell.length_a   1.000
_cell.length_b   1.000
_cell.length_c   1.000
_cell.angle_alpha   90.00
_cell.angle_beta   90.00
_cell.angle_gamma   90.00
#
_symmetry.space_group_name_H-M   'P 1'
#
loop_
_entity.id
_entity.type
_entity.pdbx_description
1 polymer ?
#
loop_
_entity_poly.entity_id
_entity_poly.type
_entity_poly.pdbx_seq_one_letter_code
_entity_poly.pdbx_strand_id
1 'polypeptide(L)'
;MTAAPPRVEQRTRANGIELAWDSFGDPAAEPLLLVMGLGAQMVAWDDAFCARLAEAGGHRVIRFDNRDIGHSTHLTLLGVPDIQALMAQAMAGLPLRAPYDLRDMAADCVGLLDALGIARAHIVGASM
;
A
#
# COMPACT_ATOMS: atom_id res chain seq x y z
N MET A 1 28.16 17.16 4.02
CA MET A 1 26.85 16.47 4.10
C MET A 1 26.75 15.47 2.95
N THR A 2 26.68 14.21 3.28
CA THR A 2 26.50 13.18 2.27
C THR A 2 25.05 13.10 1.87
N ALA A 3 24.79 13.05 0.57
CA ALA A 3 23.44 12.80 0.08
C ALA A 3 22.98 11.42 0.54
N ALA A 4 21.72 11.31 0.91
CA ALA A 4 21.12 10.00 1.18
C ALA A 4 21.23 9.13 -0.08
N PRO A 5 21.52 7.82 0.05
CA PRO A 5 21.54 6.94 -1.11
C PRO A 5 20.15 6.94 -1.77
N PRO A 6 20.07 6.80 -3.11
CA PRO A 6 18.78 6.72 -3.77
C PRO A 6 18.01 5.50 -3.25
N ARG A 7 16.72 5.69 -2.99
CA ARG A 7 15.85 4.61 -2.61
C ARG A 7 15.65 3.66 -3.77
N VAL A 8 15.70 2.38 -3.46
CA VAL A 8 15.45 1.34 -4.44
C VAL A 8 14.03 0.82 -4.21
N GLU A 9 13.19 0.99 -5.21
CA GLU A 9 11.88 0.37 -5.22
C GLU A 9 12.06 -1.15 -5.28
N GLN A 10 11.34 -1.85 -4.45
CA GLN A 10 11.36 -3.31 -4.41
C GLN A 10 9.98 -3.85 -4.76
N ARG A 11 9.95 -5.09 -5.21
CA ARG A 11 8.72 -5.83 -5.46
C ARG A 11 8.77 -7.11 -4.66
N THR A 12 7.72 -7.36 -3.91
CA THR A 12 7.64 -8.52 -3.03
C THR A 12 6.32 -9.21 -3.24
N ARG A 13 6.37 -10.54 -3.35
CA ARG A 13 5.16 -11.33 -3.44
C ARG A 13 4.49 -11.40 -2.08
N ALA A 14 3.25 -10.98 -2.03
CA ALA A 14 2.47 -10.92 -0.81
C ALA A 14 1.00 -11.17 -1.14
N ASN A 15 0.33 -12.00 -0.36
CA ASN A 15 -1.09 -12.32 -0.55
C ASN A 15 -1.43 -12.72 -2.01
N GLY A 16 -0.54 -13.47 -2.65
CA GLY A 16 -0.75 -14.00 -4.02
C GLY A 16 -0.52 -13.01 -5.15
N ILE A 17 -0.09 -11.79 -4.88
CA ILE A 17 0.25 -10.77 -5.87
C ILE A 17 1.62 -10.18 -5.58
N GLU A 18 2.12 -9.34 -6.47
CA GLU A 18 3.34 -8.58 -6.22
C GLU A 18 2.97 -7.16 -5.82
N LEU A 19 3.58 -6.68 -4.74
CA LEU A 19 3.44 -5.31 -4.26
C LEU A 19 4.76 -4.58 -4.41
N ALA A 20 4.71 -3.40 -5.02
CA ALA A 20 5.84 -2.50 -5.12
C ALA A 20 5.91 -1.64 -3.85
N TRP A 21 7.10 -1.52 -3.26
CA TRP A 21 7.31 -0.77 -2.02
C TRP A 21 8.71 -0.21 -1.93
N ASP A 22 8.88 0.77 -1.08
CA ASP A 22 10.20 1.24 -0.65
C ASP A 22 10.16 1.61 0.83
N SER A 23 11.31 1.96 1.40
CA SER A 23 11.37 2.30 2.81
C SER A 23 12.38 3.40 3.09
N PHE A 24 12.17 4.06 4.23
CA PHE A 24 13.02 5.14 4.75
C PHE A 24 13.42 4.79 6.17
N GLY A 25 14.64 5.16 6.55
CA GLY A 25 15.13 4.98 7.90
C GLY A 25 15.87 3.65 8.11
N ASP A 26 16.27 3.44 9.35
CA ASP A 26 17.00 2.25 9.75
C ASP A 26 16.12 1.00 9.63
N PRO A 27 16.56 -0.05 8.93
CA PRO A 27 15.81 -1.29 8.86
C PRO A 27 15.50 -1.93 10.20
N ALA A 28 16.28 -1.64 11.24
CA ALA A 28 16.07 -2.15 12.59
C ALA A 28 15.13 -1.28 13.43
N ALA A 29 14.74 -0.11 12.93
CA ALA A 29 13.85 0.79 13.64
C ALA A 29 12.41 0.25 13.64
N GLU A 30 11.58 0.80 14.52
CA GLU A 30 10.18 0.40 14.67
C GLU A 30 9.40 0.64 13.37
N PRO A 31 8.76 -0.40 12.80
CA PRO A 31 8.11 -0.28 11.51
C PRO A 31 6.84 0.58 11.55
N LEU A 32 6.67 1.40 10.51
CA LEU A 32 5.47 2.19 10.28
C LEU A 32 5.07 2.02 8.82
N LEU A 33 3.87 1.50 8.57
CA LEU A 33 3.34 1.28 7.23
C LEU A 33 2.38 2.40 6.86
N LEU A 34 2.64 3.03 5.71
CA LEU A 34 1.77 4.06 5.15
C LEU A 34 0.87 3.43 4.08
N VAL A 35 -0.44 3.58 4.26
CA VAL A 35 -1.45 3.04 3.35
C VAL A 35 -2.16 4.19 2.65
N MET A 36 -2.00 4.28 1.33
CA MET A 36 -2.58 5.35 0.54
C MET A 36 -4.02 5.01 0.14
N GLY A 37 -4.79 6.04 -0.17
CA GLY A 37 -6.17 5.93 -0.59
C GLY A 37 -6.37 5.61 -2.06
N LEU A 38 -7.59 5.76 -2.51
CA LEU A 38 -8.05 5.37 -3.84
C LEU A 38 -7.28 6.09 -4.96
N GLY A 39 -6.76 5.30 -5.89
CA GLY A 39 -6.16 5.82 -7.13
C GLY A 39 -4.79 6.46 -6.98
N ALA A 40 -4.23 6.54 -5.79
CA ALA A 40 -2.96 7.21 -5.56
C ALA A 40 -1.82 6.20 -5.41
N GLN A 41 -0.68 6.53 -6.02
CA GLN A 41 0.55 5.76 -5.89
C GLN A 41 1.26 6.09 -4.58
N MET A 42 2.17 5.19 -4.14
CA MET A 42 2.96 5.40 -2.92
C MET A 42 3.77 6.70 -2.93
N VAL A 43 4.16 7.17 -4.10
CA VAL A 43 4.91 8.43 -4.24
C VAL A 43 4.08 9.67 -3.86
N ALA A 44 2.77 9.53 -3.70
CA ALA A 44 1.93 10.59 -3.14
C ALA A 44 2.25 10.85 -1.65
N TRP A 45 2.82 9.86 -0.95
CA TRP A 45 3.49 10.11 0.32
C TRP A 45 4.83 10.77 0.01
N ASP A 46 4.90 12.08 0.20
CA ASP A 46 6.09 12.87 -0.14
C ASP A 46 7.35 12.31 0.52
N ASP A 47 8.44 12.27 -0.24
CA ASP A 47 9.73 11.75 0.23
C ASP A 47 10.21 12.47 1.50
N ALA A 48 10.08 13.80 1.52
CA ALA A 48 10.49 14.59 2.67
C ALA A 48 9.66 14.27 3.92
N PHE A 49 8.37 14.04 3.74
CA PHE A 49 7.49 13.63 4.84
C PHE A 49 7.90 12.28 5.40
N CYS A 50 8.13 11.29 4.53
CA CYS A 50 8.57 9.97 4.94
C CYS A 50 9.94 10.02 5.65
N ALA A 51 10.87 10.78 5.11
CA ALA A 51 12.19 10.96 5.70
C ALA A 51 12.11 11.58 7.09
N ARG A 52 11.22 12.55 7.29
CA ARG A 52 11.02 13.17 8.60
C ARG A 52 10.41 12.23 9.63
N LEU A 53 9.45 11.40 9.21
CA LEU A 53 8.89 10.36 10.07
C LEU A 53 9.97 9.37 10.49
N ALA A 54 10.84 8.98 9.57
CA ALA A 54 11.92 8.04 9.85
C ALA A 54 12.95 8.66 10.80
N GLU A 55 13.38 9.89 10.54
CA GLU A 55 14.43 10.56 11.29
C GLU A 55 13.95 11.05 12.65
N ALA A 56 12.91 11.88 12.67
CA ALA A 56 12.42 12.49 13.89
C ALA A 56 11.63 11.50 14.76
N GLY A 57 10.90 10.59 14.14
CA GLY A 57 10.09 9.59 14.84
C GLY A 57 10.83 8.31 15.21
N GLY A 58 12.02 8.08 14.65
CA GLY A 58 12.79 6.85 14.88
C GLY A 58 12.11 5.63 14.29
N HIS A 59 11.48 5.76 13.11
CA HIS A 59 10.74 4.68 12.46
C HIS A 59 11.43 4.18 11.18
N ARG A 60 11.20 2.91 10.88
CA ARG A 60 11.34 2.39 9.53
C ARG A 60 10.03 2.63 8.82
N VAL A 61 10.00 3.62 7.93
CA VAL A 61 8.78 4.01 7.23
C VAL A 61 8.69 3.25 5.92
N ILE A 62 7.62 2.48 5.75
CA ILE A 62 7.37 1.67 4.55
C ILE A 62 6.15 2.25 3.86
N ARG A 63 6.28 2.51 2.57
CA ARG A 63 5.14 2.87 1.71
C ARG A 63 5.07 1.88 0.56
N PHE A 64 3.88 1.67 0.02
CA PHE A 64 3.67 0.69 -1.05
C PHE A 64 2.55 1.14 -1.97
N ASP A 65 2.55 0.63 -3.20
CA ASP A 65 1.45 0.79 -4.12
C ASP A 65 0.39 -0.27 -3.82
N ASN A 66 -0.85 0.16 -3.62
CA ASN A 66 -1.98 -0.76 -3.50
C ASN A 66 -2.11 -1.62 -4.75
N ARG A 67 -2.83 -2.75 -4.65
CA ARG A 67 -3.17 -3.54 -5.84
C ARG A 67 -3.83 -2.65 -6.90
N ASP A 68 -3.59 -2.92 -8.16
CA ASP A 68 -4.04 -2.13 -9.32
C ASP A 68 -3.40 -0.76 -9.46
N ILE A 69 -2.48 -0.39 -8.58
CA ILE A 69 -1.86 0.94 -8.57
C ILE A 69 -0.36 0.83 -8.86
N GLY A 70 0.14 1.79 -9.63
CA GLY A 70 1.56 1.98 -9.87
C GLY A 70 2.25 0.71 -10.38
N HIS A 71 3.28 0.27 -9.67
CA HIS A 71 4.08 -0.89 -10.05
C HIS A 71 3.68 -2.18 -9.35
N SER A 72 2.63 -2.15 -8.51
CA SER A 72 2.04 -3.38 -7.97
C SER A 72 1.24 -4.11 -9.05
N THR A 73 0.89 -5.37 -8.78
CA THR A 73 0.11 -6.19 -9.72
C THR A 73 -1.20 -5.50 -10.09
N HIS A 74 -1.49 -5.46 -11.37
CA HIS A 74 -2.75 -4.98 -11.92
C HIS A 74 -3.66 -6.16 -12.23
N LEU A 75 -4.89 -6.08 -11.74
CA LEU A 75 -5.89 -7.16 -11.85
C LEU A 75 -6.90 -6.91 -12.97
N THR A 76 -6.50 -6.21 -14.02
CA THR A 76 -7.35 -5.91 -15.18
C THR A 76 -7.89 -7.17 -15.86
N LEU A 77 -7.19 -8.30 -15.75
CA LEU A 77 -7.65 -9.59 -16.27
C LEU A 77 -8.90 -10.12 -15.57
N LEU A 78 -9.18 -9.65 -14.35
CA LEU A 78 -10.41 -9.99 -13.62
C LEU A 78 -11.61 -9.13 -14.03
N GLY A 79 -11.40 -8.22 -14.98
CA GLY A 79 -12.41 -7.28 -15.46
C GLY A 79 -12.32 -5.91 -14.80
N VAL A 80 -12.74 -4.89 -15.53
CA VAL A 80 -12.84 -3.52 -15.02
C VAL A 80 -14.27 -3.32 -14.53
N PRO A 81 -14.48 -3.00 -13.23
CA PRO A 81 -15.83 -2.84 -12.71
C PRO A 81 -16.55 -1.65 -13.36
N ASP A 82 -17.82 -1.82 -13.66
CA ASP A 82 -18.70 -0.71 -14.02
C ASP A 82 -19.18 -0.05 -12.74
N ILE A 83 -18.56 1.06 -12.39
CA ILE A 83 -18.82 1.77 -11.13
C ILE A 83 -20.27 2.27 -11.06
N GLN A 84 -20.84 2.75 -12.19
CA GLN A 84 -22.21 3.24 -12.21
C GLN A 84 -23.19 2.10 -11.95
N ALA A 85 -22.99 0.94 -12.56
CA ALA A 85 -23.81 -0.24 -12.34
C ALA A 85 -23.72 -0.72 -10.89
N LEU A 86 -22.52 -0.75 -10.32
CA LEU A 86 -22.31 -1.13 -8.91
C LEU A 86 -23.00 -0.17 -7.96
N MET A 87 -22.94 1.13 -8.21
CA MET A 87 -23.63 2.12 -7.39
C MET A 87 -25.13 1.96 -7.44
N ALA A 88 -25.68 1.72 -8.64
CA ALA A 88 -27.11 1.47 -8.80
C ALA A 88 -27.56 0.21 -8.05
N GLN A 89 -26.78 -0.86 -8.12
CA GLN A 89 -27.04 -2.10 -7.39
C GLN A 89 -27.00 -1.86 -5.87
N ALA A 90 -26.01 -1.11 -5.39
CA ALA A 90 -25.89 -0.78 -3.97
C ALA A 90 -27.11 0.00 -3.48
N MET A 91 -27.55 1.00 -4.24
CA MET A 91 -28.73 1.79 -3.90
C MET A 91 -30.02 0.97 -3.91
N ALA A 92 -30.09 -0.06 -4.75
CA ALA A 92 -31.22 -0.97 -4.81
C ALA A 92 -31.17 -2.08 -3.75
N GLY A 93 -30.12 -2.11 -2.91
CA GLY A 93 -29.94 -3.14 -1.90
C GLY A 93 -29.55 -4.51 -2.45
N LEU A 94 -29.07 -4.56 -3.70
CA LEU A 94 -28.66 -5.80 -4.35
C LEU A 94 -27.24 -6.20 -3.95
N PRO A 95 -26.91 -7.52 -3.96
CA PRO A 95 -25.55 -7.97 -3.72
C PRO A 95 -24.58 -7.40 -4.77
N LEU A 96 -23.40 -6.95 -4.31
CA LEU A 96 -22.35 -6.44 -5.19
C LEU A 96 -21.34 -7.55 -5.50
N ARG A 97 -20.89 -7.57 -6.75
CA ARG A 97 -19.78 -8.43 -7.18
C ARG A 97 -18.66 -7.54 -7.71
N ALA A 98 -17.51 -7.64 -7.08
CA ALA A 98 -16.29 -6.97 -7.50
C ALA A 98 -15.14 -7.98 -7.49
N PRO A 99 -14.07 -7.75 -8.30
CA PRO A 99 -12.90 -8.64 -8.30
C PRO A 99 -12.23 -8.78 -6.94
N TYR A 100 -12.32 -7.74 -6.12
CA TYR A 100 -11.81 -7.72 -4.76
C TYR A 100 -12.50 -6.61 -3.97
N ASP A 101 -12.30 -6.61 -2.66
CA ASP A 101 -12.84 -5.59 -1.76
C ASP A 101 -11.77 -5.08 -0.78
N LEU A 102 -12.17 -4.25 0.17
CA LEU A 102 -11.24 -3.68 1.17
C LEU A 102 -10.62 -4.75 2.06
N ARG A 103 -11.29 -5.88 2.27
CA ARG A 103 -10.72 -6.99 3.04
C ARG A 103 -9.52 -7.61 2.32
N ASP A 104 -9.60 -7.71 1.00
CA ASP A 104 -8.48 -8.18 0.18
C ASP A 104 -7.31 -7.20 0.26
N MET A 105 -7.60 -5.90 0.23
CA MET A 105 -6.57 -4.86 0.35
C MET A 105 -5.94 -4.84 1.75
N ALA A 106 -6.72 -5.07 2.79
CA ALA A 106 -6.20 -5.22 4.14
C ALA A 106 -5.31 -6.46 4.26
N ALA A 107 -5.71 -7.56 3.64
CA ALA A 107 -4.90 -8.77 3.58
C ALA A 107 -3.58 -8.54 2.81
N ASP A 108 -3.57 -7.67 1.81
CA ASP A 108 -2.33 -7.27 1.13
C ASP A 108 -1.36 -6.59 2.10
N CYS A 109 -1.87 -5.71 2.96
CA CYS A 109 -1.05 -5.04 3.97
C CYS A 109 -0.41 -6.04 4.93
N VAL A 110 -1.21 -6.95 5.46
CA VAL A 110 -0.72 -8.00 6.36
C VAL A 110 0.27 -8.91 5.63
N GLY A 111 -0.04 -9.29 4.40
CA GLY A 111 0.83 -10.12 3.58
C GLY A 111 2.18 -9.47 3.29
N LEU A 112 2.19 -8.16 3.05
CA LEU A 112 3.43 -7.40 2.85
C LEU A 112 4.27 -7.42 4.13
N LEU A 113 3.67 -7.14 5.28
CA LEU A 113 4.37 -7.17 6.56
C LEU A 113 4.92 -8.56 6.85
N ASP A 114 4.14 -9.61 6.60
CA ASP A 114 4.59 -11.00 6.77
C ASP A 114 5.79 -11.31 5.85
N ALA A 115 5.70 -10.92 4.59
CA ALA A 115 6.78 -11.16 3.61
C ALA A 115 8.08 -10.42 3.99
N LEU A 116 7.98 -9.28 4.65
CA LEU A 116 9.13 -8.52 5.15
C LEU A 116 9.61 -8.98 6.53
N GLY A 117 8.97 -9.98 7.12
CA GLY A 117 9.34 -10.50 8.44
C GLY A 117 8.98 -9.57 9.59
N ILE A 118 7.98 -8.72 9.39
CA ILE A 118 7.56 -7.73 10.38
C ILE A 118 6.35 -8.25 11.15
N ALA A 119 6.52 -8.48 12.44
CA ALA A 119 5.45 -9.01 13.29
C ALA A 119 4.50 -7.93 13.79
N ARG A 120 4.95 -6.69 13.92
CA ARG A 120 4.18 -5.56 14.46
C ARG A 120 4.57 -4.28 13.76
N ALA A 121 3.59 -3.46 13.43
CA ALA A 121 3.83 -2.17 12.78
C ALA A 121 2.78 -1.16 13.20
N HIS A 122 3.18 0.11 13.22
CA HIS A 122 2.21 1.22 13.23
C HIS A 122 1.61 1.35 11.84
N ILE A 123 0.34 1.68 11.75
CA ILE A 123 -0.37 1.87 10.48
C ILE A 123 -0.88 3.30 10.41
N VAL A 124 -0.57 3.97 9.33
CA VAL A 124 -1.14 5.29 9.00
C VAL A 124 -1.81 5.20 7.65
N GLY A 125 -3.10 5.46 7.62
CA GLY A 125 -3.89 5.46 6.40
C GLY A 125 -4.36 6.85 6.03
N ALA A 126 -4.48 7.11 4.74
CA ALA A 126 -5.05 8.34 4.20
C ALA A 126 -6.21 8.00 3.29
N SER A 127 -7.36 8.65 3.48
CA SER A 127 -8.58 8.52 2.70
C SER A 127 -9.23 7.13 2.92
N MET A 128 -9.31 6.34 1.88
CA MET A 128 -9.98 5.04 1.90
C MET A 128 -9.38 4.06 2.90
#